data_fe61cf0f24c5d6eedf28d16449490042
#
_entry.id   fe61cf0f24c5d6eedf28d16449490042
#
_cell.length_a   1.000
_cell.length_b   1.000
_cell.length_c   1.000
_cell.angle_alpha   90.00
_cell.angle_beta   90.00
_cell.angle_gamma   90.00
#
_symmetry.space_group_name_H-M   'P 1'
#
loop_
_entity.id
_entity.type
_entity.pdbx_description
1 polymer ?
#
loop_
_entity_poly.entity_id
_entity_poly.type
_entity_poly.pdbx_seq_one_letter_code
_entity_poly.pdbx_strand_id
1 'polypeptide(L)'
;MKGSIAMMLHAIMRAKADRITSAGDIMLALVCDEESGRDHGARYMVEENPELFQGIRYAIGEFGGFSFNLGRQRFYPIMVAEKQVCHLRVTYKGLGGHASLIHGGNPMADLARLLLQVQSRNLPTHVTPEARMMFQAIGRHLSPIARLGMADLLNSRFTALTLKGSRGRSFGPLFRNTVNPTIVRGGDQINVVPGVVSVDLDGRLLPNMAPDRLISELAVIAGKDATISRLVRHSKWPFTGERSGRHPCAHAHACGDGWKAICPPWHPNLRFLPMLLPSTLDFAAVIHGPDERAAVDAINFGADAVYRLLQRYGRTP
;
A
#
# COMPACT_ATOMS: atom_id res chain seq x y z
N MET A 1 11.97 -8.77 -2.65
CA MET A 1 13.13 -7.94 -2.24
C MET A 1 14.45 -8.34 -2.90
N LYS A 2 15.03 -9.54 -2.73
CA LYS A 2 16.36 -9.90 -3.26
C LYS A 2 16.52 -9.68 -4.76
N GLY A 3 15.52 -10.00 -5.57
CA GLY A 3 15.53 -9.75 -7.03
C GLY A 3 15.61 -8.25 -7.35
N SER A 4 14.90 -7.41 -6.61
CA SER A 4 14.91 -5.96 -6.77
C SER A 4 16.29 -5.36 -6.48
N ILE A 5 16.92 -5.81 -5.40
CA ILE A 5 18.29 -5.40 -5.04
C ILE A 5 19.27 -5.85 -6.12
N ALA A 6 19.17 -7.09 -6.60
CA ALA A 6 20.02 -7.62 -7.66
C ALA A 6 19.90 -6.80 -8.95
N MET A 7 18.70 -6.41 -9.38
CA MET A 7 18.46 -5.58 -10.55
C MET A 7 19.13 -4.20 -10.43
N MET A 8 18.92 -3.51 -9.29
CA MET A 8 19.49 -2.19 -9.05
C MET A 8 21.02 -2.24 -8.97
N LEU A 9 21.55 -3.19 -8.20
CA LEU A 9 23.00 -3.35 -8.05
C LEU A 9 23.68 -3.70 -9.38
N HIS A 10 23.11 -4.64 -10.14
CA HIS A 10 23.62 -5.00 -11.46
C HIS A 10 23.64 -3.79 -12.40
N ALA A 11 22.56 -3.01 -12.44
CA ALA A 11 22.47 -1.83 -13.29
C ALA A 11 23.56 -0.78 -12.95
N ILE A 12 23.79 -0.53 -11.65
CA ILE A 12 24.82 0.40 -11.17
C ILE A 12 26.23 -0.13 -11.50
N MET A 13 26.51 -1.41 -11.24
CA MET A 13 27.80 -2.03 -11.54
C MET A 13 28.11 -1.97 -13.04
N ARG A 14 27.11 -2.27 -13.88
CA ARG A 14 27.26 -2.18 -15.34
C ARG A 14 27.48 -0.74 -15.80
N ALA A 15 26.72 0.23 -15.26
CA ALA A 15 26.93 1.64 -15.58
C ALA A 15 28.36 2.10 -15.23
N LYS A 16 28.91 1.63 -14.12
CA LYS A 16 30.29 1.90 -13.72
C LYS A 16 31.29 1.23 -14.67
N ALA A 17 31.08 -0.04 -15.03
CA ALA A 17 31.95 -0.77 -15.96
C ALA A 17 31.97 -0.12 -17.34
N ASP A 18 30.83 0.33 -17.84
CA ASP A 18 30.66 1.00 -19.12
C ASP A 18 31.06 2.50 -19.06
N ARG A 19 31.57 2.97 -17.92
CA ARG A 19 32.02 4.35 -17.68
C ARG A 19 30.94 5.39 -18.06
N ILE A 20 29.68 5.11 -17.73
CA ILE A 20 28.60 6.05 -17.99
C ILE A 20 28.77 7.25 -17.06
N THR A 21 28.82 8.44 -17.66
CA THR A 21 28.78 9.70 -16.93
C THR A 21 27.33 10.03 -16.61
N SER A 22 26.97 9.99 -15.33
CA SER A 22 25.66 10.42 -14.84
C SER A 22 25.63 11.94 -14.67
N ALA A 23 24.44 12.55 -14.81
CA ALA A 23 24.24 13.99 -14.55
C ALA A 23 24.29 14.36 -13.06
N GLY A 24 24.39 13.38 -12.19
CA GLY A 24 24.50 13.55 -10.74
C GLY A 24 24.90 12.23 -10.08
N ASP A 25 25.12 12.29 -8.78
CA ASP A 25 25.50 11.14 -8.00
C ASP A 25 24.33 10.16 -7.85
N ILE A 26 24.66 8.87 -7.78
CA ILE A 26 23.69 7.79 -7.60
C ILE A 26 23.92 7.16 -6.24
N MET A 27 22.93 7.25 -5.37
CA MET A 27 22.92 6.60 -4.07
C MET A 27 22.07 5.33 -4.12
N LEU A 28 22.61 4.20 -3.66
CA LEU A 28 21.85 2.99 -3.39
C LEU A 28 21.68 2.84 -1.88
N ALA A 29 20.48 3.05 -1.39
CA ALA A 29 20.14 2.84 0.01
C ALA A 29 19.48 1.47 0.19
N LEU A 30 20.13 0.57 0.93
CA LEU A 30 19.59 -0.73 1.34
C LEU A 30 19.25 -0.65 2.82
N VAL A 31 17.98 -0.68 3.13
CA VAL A 31 17.47 -0.52 4.50
C VAL A 31 16.91 -1.83 5.02
N CYS A 32 17.05 -2.05 6.31
CA CYS A 32 16.45 -3.18 7.03
C CYS A 32 15.09 -2.81 7.61
N ASP A 33 14.43 -3.81 8.25
CA ASP A 33 13.28 -3.58 9.13
C ASP A 33 12.04 -3.00 8.42
N GLU A 34 11.94 -3.14 7.09
CA GLU A 34 10.84 -2.54 6.33
C GLU A 34 9.49 -3.12 6.78
N GLU A 35 9.39 -4.43 6.92
CA GLU A 35 8.17 -5.15 7.32
C GLU A 35 7.87 -5.05 8.82
N SER A 36 8.87 -4.72 9.65
CA SER A 36 8.74 -4.74 11.12
C SER A 36 8.48 -3.37 11.74
N GLY A 37 8.44 -2.31 10.95
CA GLY A 37 8.11 -0.96 11.44
C GLY A 37 9.10 0.13 11.10
N ARG A 38 10.26 -0.21 10.49
CA ARG A 38 11.25 0.72 9.92
C ARG A 38 12.04 1.56 10.92
N ASP A 39 11.93 1.25 12.20
CA ASP A 39 12.55 2.05 13.25
C ASP A 39 14.08 2.01 13.20
N HIS A 40 14.66 0.87 12.76
CA HIS A 40 16.11 0.67 12.62
C HIS A 40 16.64 0.86 11.19
N GLY A 41 15.76 0.91 10.22
CA GLY A 41 16.08 1.08 8.81
C GLY A 41 15.84 2.50 8.30
N ALA A 42 14.80 2.66 7.48
CA ALA A 42 14.54 3.92 6.79
C ALA A 42 14.31 5.10 7.73
N ARG A 43 13.61 4.89 8.85
CA ARG A 43 13.36 5.95 9.82
C ARG A 43 14.66 6.43 10.47
N TYR A 44 15.48 5.50 10.96
CA TYR A 44 16.78 5.83 11.53
C TYR A 44 17.65 6.63 10.56
N MET A 45 17.73 6.18 9.31
CA MET A 45 18.53 6.88 8.31
C MET A 45 18.03 8.31 8.06
N VAL A 46 16.72 8.54 8.03
CA VAL A 46 16.15 9.85 7.73
C VAL A 46 16.19 10.80 8.93
N GLU A 47 15.89 10.29 10.12
CA GLU A 47 15.79 11.11 11.33
C GLU A 47 17.17 11.39 11.95
N GLU A 48 18.07 10.41 11.94
CA GLU A 48 19.40 10.52 12.56
C GLU A 48 20.52 10.90 11.59
N ASN A 49 20.32 10.71 10.27
CA ASN A 49 21.31 11.00 9.24
C ASN A 49 20.70 11.75 8.04
N PRO A 50 19.97 12.84 8.24
CA PRO A 50 19.27 13.56 7.18
C PRO A 50 20.22 14.18 6.14
N GLU A 51 21.49 14.43 6.53
CA GLU A 51 22.52 14.97 5.66
C GLU A 51 22.87 14.04 4.48
N LEU A 52 22.69 12.72 4.64
CA LEU A 52 22.91 11.74 3.57
C LEU A 52 21.96 11.96 2.38
N PHE A 53 20.83 12.61 2.61
CA PHE A 53 19.79 12.80 1.60
C PHE A 53 19.72 14.23 1.06
N GLN A 54 20.67 15.09 1.45
CA GLN A 54 20.74 16.45 0.93
C GLN A 54 21.04 16.45 -0.58
N GLY A 55 20.28 17.27 -1.33
CA GLY A 55 20.47 17.40 -2.77
C GLY A 55 19.89 16.25 -3.63
N ILE A 56 19.33 15.21 -3.02
CA ILE A 56 18.64 14.16 -3.78
C ILE A 56 17.38 14.74 -4.42
N ARG A 57 17.32 14.67 -5.77
CA ARG A 57 16.19 15.19 -6.55
C ARG A 57 15.14 14.16 -6.86
N TYR A 58 15.52 12.89 -7.03
CA TYR A 58 14.65 11.80 -7.44
C TYR A 58 14.99 10.55 -6.64
N ALA A 59 13.97 9.75 -6.35
CA ALA A 59 14.14 8.44 -5.76
C ALA A 59 13.35 7.41 -6.55
N ILE A 60 13.91 6.21 -6.69
CA ILE A 60 13.27 5.05 -7.28
C ILE A 60 13.21 3.99 -6.19
N GLY A 61 11.99 3.56 -5.87
CA GLY A 61 11.76 2.50 -4.90
C GLY A 61 11.42 1.18 -5.57
N GLU A 62 11.46 0.15 -4.77
CA GLU A 62 10.92 -1.15 -5.12
C GLU A 62 9.41 -1.10 -5.33
N PHE A 63 8.89 -2.14 -5.95
CA PHE A 63 7.49 -2.28 -6.31
C PHE A 63 7.07 -1.35 -7.47
N GLY A 64 6.01 -1.72 -8.19
CA GLY A 64 5.59 -1.01 -9.40
C GLY A 64 6.40 -1.40 -10.66
N GLY A 65 5.90 -1.06 -11.83
CA GLY A 65 6.55 -1.37 -13.10
C GLY A 65 6.43 -2.81 -13.57
N PHE A 66 5.73 -3.67 -12.84
CA PHE A 66 5.45 -5.05 -13.30
C PHE A 66 4.58 -5.03 -14.53
N SER A 67 4.92 -5.89 -15.52
CA SER A 67 4.09 -6.00 -16.70
C SER A 67 2.72 -6.61 -16.35
N PHE A 68 1.67 -6.04 -16.87
CA PHE A 68 0.37 -6.68 -16.94
C PHE A 68 -0.23 -6.56 -18.34
N ASN A 69 -1.01 -7.55 -18.74
CA ASN A 69 -1.60 -7.59 -20.05
C ASN A 69 -3.11 -7.28 -19.97
N LEU A 70 -3.57 -6.41 -20.87
CA LEU A 70 -4.98 -6.15 -21.06
C LEU A 70 -5.32 -6.36 -22.55
N GLY A 71 -5.94 -7.47 -22.88
CA GLY A 71 -6.08 -7.93 -24.24
C GLY A 71 -4.69 -8.22 -24.85
N ARG A 72 -4.40 -7.58 -25.99
CA ARG A 72 -3.10 -7.70 -26.67
C ARG A 72 -2.08 -6.65 -26.25
N GLN A 73 -2.47 -5.70 -25.41
CA GLN A 73 -1.61 -4.61 -24.96
C GLN A 73 -0.93 -4.97 -23.65
N ARG A 74 0.36 -4.63 -23.54
CA ARG A 74 1.16 -4.79 -22.34
C ARG A 74 1.43 -3.43 -21.71
N PHE A 75 1.25 -3.32 -20.41
CA PHE A 75 1.42 -2.11 -19.63
C PHE A 75 2.44 -2.34 -18.50
N TYR A 76 3.13 -1.28 -18.14
CA TYR A 76 4.06 -1.22 -17.02
C TYR A 76 3.66 -0.02 -16.13
N PRO A 77 2.79 -0.23 -15.14
CA PRO A 77 2.30 0.87 -14.31
C PRO A 77 3.39 1.39 -13.40
N ILE A 78 3.65 2.68 -13.47
CA ILE A 78 4.53 3.38 -12.55
C ILE A 78 3.68 3.80 -11.34
N MET A 79 4.12 3.44 -10.15
CA MET A 79 3.43 3.83 -8.92
C MET A 79 3.80 5.27 -8.55
N VAL A 80 2.81 6.14 -8.54
CA VAL A 80 2.96 7.57 -8.22
C VAL A 80 2.33 7.94 -6.88
N ALA A 81 1.57 7.02 -6.28
CA ALA A 81 0.95 7.18 -4.98
C ALA A 81 0.69 5.82 -4.33
N GLU A 82 0.55 5.80 -3.02
CA GLU A 82 0.33 4.61 -2.22
C GLU A 82 -0.80 4.79 -1.23
N LYS A 83 -1.38 3.66 -0.83
CA LYS A 83 -2.31 3.62 0.28
C LYS A 83 -1.58 3.85 1.60
N GLN A 84 -2.18 4.65 2.46
CA GLN A 84 -1.65 4.93 3.79
C GLN A 84 -2.10 3.85 4.78
N VAL A 85 -1.20 3.44 5.66
CA VAL A 85 -1.53 2.53 6.77
C VAL A 85 -2.38 3.27 7.81
N CYS A 86 -3.47 2.65 8.24
CA CYS A 86 -4.35 3.15 9.28
C CYS A 86 -4.87 1.98 10.13
N HIS A 87 -4.06 1.52 11.07
CA HIS A 87 -4.46 0.45 11.96
C HIS A 87 -5.57 0.91 12.90
N LEU A 88 -6.62 0.10 13.01
CA LEU A 88 -7.80 0.39 13.83
C LEU A 88 -8.06 -0.76 14.80
N ARG A 89 -8.66 -0.43 15.94
CA ARG A 89 -9.24 -1.40 16.86
C ARG A 89 -10.73 -1.15 16.96
N VAL A 90 -11.51 -2.20 16.77
CA VAL A 90 -12.94 -2.19 17.05
C VAL A 90 -13.19 -2.99 18.34
N THR A 91 -13.88 -2.37 19.29
CA THR A 91 -14.19 -2.95 20.58
C THR A 91 -15.69 -2.99 20.79
N TYR A 92 -16.18 -4.13 21.22
CA TYR A 92 -17.55 -4.32 21.68
C TYR A 92 -17.56 -4.60 23.18
N LYS A 93 -18.53 -4.01 23.87
CA LYS A 93 -18.78 -4.22 25.29
C LYS A 93 -20.15 -4.83 25.49
N GLY A 94 -20.27 -5.76 26.41
CA GLY A 94 -21.53 -6.40 26.76
C GLY A 94 -21.51 -6.92 28.19
N LEU A 95 -22.58 -7.62 28.57
CA LEU A 95 -22.65 -8.25 29.88
C LEU A 95 -21.78 -9.51 29.86
N GLY A 96 -20.75 -9.51 30.70
CA GLY A 96 -19.99 -10.72 31.00
C GLY A 96 -20.73 -11.56 32.06
N GLY A 97 -20.29 -12.82 32.23
CA GLY A 97 -20.88 -13.66 33.25
C GLY A 97 -20.54 -15.14 33.14
N HIS A 98 -21.15 -15.95 33.99
CA HIS A 98 -20.91 -17.39 33.98
C HIS A 98 -21.54 -18.06 32.77
N ALA A 99 -20.76 -18.79 31.99
CA ALA A 99 -21.19 -19.32 30.66
C ALA A 99 -22.35 -20.37 30.74
N SER A 100 -22.66 -20.93 31.92
CA SER A 100 -23.81 -21.83 32.09
C SER A 100 -25.16 -21.13 32.07
N LEU A 101 -25.17 -19.79 32.13
CA LEU A 101 -26.39 -18.99 32.07
C LEU A 101 -26.62 -18.48 30.65
N ILE A 102 -27.87 -18.24 30.29
CA ILE A 102 -28.22 -17.63 29.01
C ILE A 102 -27.94 -16.12 29.11
N HIS A 103 -26.96 -15.64 28.34
CA HIS A 103 -26.59 -14.23 28.28
C HIS A 103 -27.18 -13.59 27.02
N GLY A 104 -28.05 -12.57 27.19
CA GLY A 104 -28.37 -11.61 26.16
C GLY A 104 -27.23 -10.60 25.99
N GLY A 105 -26.94 -10.15 24.75
CA GLY A 105 -25.92 -9.10 24.50
C GLY A 105 -24.44 -9.57 24.68
N ASN A 106 -24.17 -10.83 24.34
CA ASN A 106 -22.80 -11.34 24.30
C ASN A 106 -22.00 -10.61 23.21
N PRO A 107 -20.93 -9.85 23.55
CA PRO A 107 -20.18 -9.06 22.59
C PRO A 107 -19.42 -9.90 21.56
N MET A 108 -19.23 -11.20 21.80
CA MET A 108 -18.71 -12.13 20.80
C MET A 108 -19.61 -12.23 19.56
N ALA A 109 -20.93 -12.14 19.74
CA ALA A 109 -21.87 -12.18 18.62
C ALA A 109 -21.78 -10.92 17.74
N ASP A 110 -21.55 -9.77 18.33
CA ASP A 110 -21.36 -8.51 17.59
C ASP A 110 -20.03 -8.51 16.85
N LEU A 111 -18.96 -9.01 17.48
CA LEU A 111 -17.67 -9.20 16.83
C LEU A 111 -17.78 -10.18 15.64
N ALA A 112 -18.45 -11.32 15.82
CA ALA A 112 -18.64 -12.30 14.74
C ALA A 112 -19.39 -11.68 13.56
N ARG A 113 -20.42 -10.86 13.82
CA ARG A 113 -21.17 -10.12 12.79
C ARG A 113 -20.28 -9.14 12.04
N LEU A 114 -19.43 -8.38 12.74
CA LEU A 114 -18.47 -7.49 12.10
C LEU A 114 -17.52 -8.26 11.18
N LEU A 115 -16.93 -9.37 11.66
CA LEU A 115 -15.98 -10.18 10.86
C LEU A 115 -16.62 -10.67 9.56
N LEU A 116 -17.85 -11.19 9.63
CA LEU A 116 -18.60 -11.62 8.45
C LEU A 116 -18.92 -10.45 7.50
N GLN A 117 -19.25 -9.28 8.04
CA GLN A 117 -19.56 -8.11 7.23
C GLN A 117 -18.32 -7.54 6.55
N VAL A 118 -17.17 -7.47 7.23
CA VAL A 118 -15.90 -7.03 6.64
C VAL A 118 -15.48 -7.96 5.50
N GLN A 119 -15.70 -9.27 5.64
CA GLN A 119 -15.40 -10.24 4.59
C GLN A 119 -16.34 -10.15 3.38
N SER A 120 -17.64 -9.92 3.62
CA SER A 120 -18.68 -9.96 2.57
C SER A 120 -18.98 -8.62 1.93
N ARG A 121 -18.74 -7.51 2.62
CA ARG A 121 -19.04 -6.15 2.15
C ARG A 121 -17.77 -5.40 1.79
N ASN A 122 -17.81 -4.72 0.67
CA ASN A 122 -16.77 -3.77 0.30
C ASN A 122 -17.09 -2.39 0.89
N LEU A 123 -16.05 -1.67 1.31
CA LEU A 123 -16.15 -0.25 1.63
C LEU A 123 -16.51 0.57 0.38
N PRO A 124 -17.02 1.80 0.54
CA PRO A 124 -17.40 2.67 -0.58
C PRO A 124 -16.28 2.86 -1.60
N THR A 125 -16.68 3.09 -2.86
CA THR A 125 -15.73 3.37 -3.95
C THR A 125 -15.43 4.85 -4.06
N HIS A 126 -14.15 5.15 -4.28
CA HIS A 126 -13.65 6.51 -4.49
C HIS A 126 -12.70 6.51 -5.70
N VAL A 127 -12.89 7.44 -6.60
CA VAL A 127 -12.02 7.60 -7.76
C VAL A 127 -11.01 8.70 -7.46
N THR A 128 -9.78 8.30 -7.13
CA THR A 128 -8.70 9.26 -6.88
C THR A 128 -8.16 9.85 -8.19
N PRO A 129 -7.48 11.01 -8.16
CA PRO A 129 -6.82 11.58 -9.34
C PRO A 129 -5.83 10.62 -9.99
N GLU A 130 -5.06 9.88 -9.18
CA GLU A 130 -4.05 8.92 -9.64
C GLU A 130 -4.70 7.72 -10.36
N ALA A 131 -5.77 7.17 -9.79
CA ALA A 131 -6.55 6.11 -10.44
C ALA A 131 -7.13 6.60 -11.76
N ARG A 132 -7.71 7.81 -11.78
CA ARG A 132 -8.24 8.43 -13.00
C ARG A 132 -7.17 8.57 -14.08
N MET A 133 -5.99 9.10 -13.72
CA MET A 133 -4.86 9.28 -14.63
C MET A 133 -4.40 7.94 -15.23
N MET A 134 -4.25 6.90 -14.40
CA MET A 134 -3.86 5.56 -14.85
C MET A 134 -4.88 4.99 -15.85
N PHE A 135 -6.16 5.00 -15.51
CA PHE A 135 -7.20 4.42 -16.38
C PHE A 135 -7.42 5.22 -17.67
N GLN A 136 -7.24 6.53 -17.63
CA GLN A 136 -7.25 7.36 -18.84
C GLN A 136 -6.06 7.03 -19.76
N ALA A 137 -4.86 6.84 -19.18
CA ALA A 137 -3.68 6.46 -19.95
C ALA A 137 -3.85 5.08 -20.60
N ILE A 138 -4.34 4.09 -19.86
CA ILE A 138 -4.65 2.75 -20.39
C ILE A 138 -5.71 2.85 -21.49
N GLY A 139 -6.77 3.62 -21.27
CA GLY A 139 -7.89 3.78 -22.22
C GLY A 139 -7.47 4.31 -23.60
N ARG A 140 -6.39 5.11 -23.68
CA ARG A 140 -5.87 5.62 -24.96
C ARG A 140 -5.37 4.51 -25.89
N HIS A 141 -4.98 3.38 -25.34
CA HIS A 141 -4.43 2.23 -26.05
C HIS A 141 -5.44 1.10 -26.27
N LEU A 142 -6.69 1.29 -25.86
CA LEU A 142 -7.76 0.31 -26.02
C LEU A 142 -8.67 0.63 -27.19
N SER A 143 -9.41 -0.38 -27.65
CA SER A 143 -10.46 -0.18 -28.66
C SER A 143 -11.54 0.79 -28.14
N PRO A 144 -12.30 1.47 -29.02
CA PRO A 144 -13.35 2.40 -28.62
C PRO A 144 -14.36 1.79 -27.64
N ILE A 145 -14.78 0.55 -27.86
CA ILE A 145 -15.73 -0.17 -26.99
C ILE A 145 -15.11 -0.43 -25.60
N ALA A 146 -13.85 -0.88 -25.55
CA ALA A 146 -13.15 -1.12 -24.28
C ALA A 146 -12.88 0.20 -23.53
N ARG A 147 -12.69 1.31 -24.26
CA ARG A 147 -12.55 2.66 -23.68
C ARG A 147 -13.83 3.12 -23.01
N LEU A 148 -15.01 2.87 -23.59
CA LEU A 148 -16.30 3.18 -22.96
C LEU A 148 -16.44 2.42 -21.63
N GLY A 149 -16.18 1.11 -21.60
CA GLY A 149 -16.20 0.33 -20.36
C GLY A 149 -15.17 0.82 -19.31
N MET A 150 -14.05 1.40 -19.75
CA MET A 150 -13.06 1.99 -18.86
C MET A 150 -13.53 3.34 -18.31
N ALA A 151 -14.25 4.14 -19.10
CA ALA A 151 -14.85 5.40 -18.65
C ALA A 151 -15.91 5.15 -17.57
N ASP A 152 -16.70 4.07 -17.68
CA ASP A 152 -17.67 3.66 -16.67
C ASP A 152 -17.00 3.27 -15.34
N LEU A 153 -15.82 2.66 -15.39
CA LEU A 153 -15.00 2.40 -14.18
C LEU A 153 -14.60 3.68 -13.44
N LEU A 154 -14.49 4.81 -14.16
CA LEU A 154 -14.17 6.11 -13.56
C LEU A 154 -15.40 6.87 -13.06
N ASN A 155 -16.60 6.36 -13.33
CA ASN A 155 -17.83 6.88 -12.76
C ASN A 155 -18.15 6.12 -11.45
N SER A 156 -18.07 6.81 -10.32
CA SER A 156 -18.22 6.20 -8.98
C SER A 156 -19.53 5.41 -8.78
N ARG A 157 -20.58 5.73 -9.54
CA ARG A 157 -21.86 5.00 -9.49
C ARG A 157 -21.78 3.62 -10.13
N PHE A 158 -20.96 3.45 -11.17
CA PHE A 158 -20.81 2.18 -11.90
C PHE A 158 -19.59 1.38 -11.46
N THR A 159 -18.59 2.01 -10.84
CA THR A 159 -17.37 1.35 -10.36
C THR A 159 -17.67 0.14 -9.48
N ALA A 160 -18.66 0.23 -8.61
CA ALA A 160 -19.06 -0.87 -7.71
C ALA A 160 -19.63 -2.07 -8.48
N LEU A 161 -20.34 -1.83 -9.59
CA LEU A 161 -20.96 -2.86 -10.44
C LEU A 161 -19.93 -3.54 -11.36
N THR A 162 -18.98 -2.78 -11.87
CA THR A 162 -17.95 -3.26 -12.81
C THR A 162 -16.80 -4.00 -12.12
N LEU A 163 -16.53 -3.70 -10.83
CA LEU A 163 -15.51 -4.35 -10.02
C LEU A 163 -16.05 -5.63 -9.34
N LYS A 164 -16.52 -6.59 -10.15
CA LYS A 164 -16.95 -7.92 -9.68
C LYS A 164 -15.95 -9.02 -10.09
N GLY A 165 -15.94 -10.12 -9.37
CA GLY A 165 -15.10 -11.30 -9.68
C GLY A 165 -13.60 -10.99 -9.66
N SER A 166 -12.85 -11.51 -10.64
CA SER A 166 -11.39 -11.33 -10.73
C SER A 166 -10.97 -9.87 -10.90
N ARG A 167 -11.73 -9.07 -11.66
CA ARG A 167 -11.48 -7.62 -11.82
C ARG A 167 -11.63 -6.88 -10.50
N GLY A 168 -12.57 -7.27 -9.66
CA GLY A 168 -12.75 -6.71 -8.33
C GLY A 168 -11.58 -7.01 -7.40
N ARG A 169 -11.00 -8.21 -7.48
CA ARG A 169 -9.82 -8.56 -6.69
C ARG A 169 -8.59 -7.75 -7.11
N SER A 170 -8.34 -7.61 -8.40
CA SER A 170 -7.14 -6.93 -8.91
C SER A 170 -7.21 -5.40 -8.81
N PHE A 171 -8.34 -4.80 -9.18
CA PHE A 171 -8.48 -3.34 -9.25
C PHE A 171 -9.28 -2.72 -8.11
N GLY A 172 -10.07 -3.52 -7.39
CA GLY A 172 -10.87 -3.03 -6.26
C GLY A 172 -10.08 -2.23 -5.22
N PRO A 173 -8.89 -2.66 -4.82
CA PRO A 173 -8.05 -1.93 -3.87
C PRO A 173 -7.64 -0.52 -4.34
N LEU A 174 -7.62 -0.24 -5.65
CA LEU A 174 -7.31 1.07 -6.21
C LEU A 174 -8.45 2.09 -6.03
N PHE A 175 -9.66 1.60 -5.78
CA PHE A 175 -10.87 2.42 -5.67
C PHE A 175 -11.50 2.41 -4.28
N ARG A 176 -10.91 1.72 -3.31
CA ARG A 176 -11.54 1.58 -1.98
C ARG A 176 -10.49 1.65 -0.88
N ASN A 177 -10.89 2.24 0.23
CA ASN A 177 -10.23 1.93 1.48
C ASN A 177 -10.42 0.44 1.77
N THR A 178 -9.49 -0.18 2.47
CA THR A 178 -9.60 -1.60 2.82
C THR A 178 -9.31 -1.80 4.29
N VAL A 179 -9.97 -2.78 4.88
CA VAL A 179 -9.72 -3.23 6.26
C VAL A 179 -9.67 -4.75 6.28
N ASN A 180 -8.68 -5.31 6.96
CA ASN A 180 -8.54 -6.74 7.15
C ASN A 180 -8.37 -7.06 8.65
N PRO A 181 -9.15 -7.98 9.23
CA PRO A 181 -8.97 -8.44 10.60
C PRO A 181 -7.65 -9.19 10.73
N THR A 182 -6.87 -8.84 11.75
CA THR A 182 -5.55 -9.46 11.96
C THR A 182 -5.40 -10.07 13.34
N ILE A 183 -5.94 -9.44 14.39
CA ILE A 183 -5.81 -9.94 15.75
C ILE A 183 -7.16 -9.82 16.46
N VAL A 184 -7.64 -10.91 17.06
CA VAL A 184 -8.84 -10.95 17.88
C VAL A 184 -8.43 -11.14 19.35
N ARG A 185 -9.09 -10.41 20.26
CA ARG A 185 -8.92 -10.55 21.70
C ARG A 185 -10.25 -10.61 22.40
N GLY A 186 -10.37 -11.49 23.40
CA GLY A 186 -11.54 -11.60 24.25
C GLY A 186 -11.66 -12.98 24.92
N GLY A 187 -11.86 -12.98 26.22
CA GLY A 187 -12.02 -14.16 27.05
C GLY A 187 -10.71 -14.84 27.42
N ASP A 188 -10.57 -15.17 28.72
CA ASP A 188 -9.41 -15.86 29.27
C ASP A 188 -9.80 -17.22 29.88
N GLN A 189 -11.08 -17.44 30.13
CA GLN A 189 -11.59 -18.66 30.78
C GLN A 189 -12.77 -19.22 30.00
N ILE A 190 -12.79 -20.55 29.84
CA ILE A 190 -13.81 -21.26 29.06
C ILE A 190 -15.22 -21.13 29.65
N ASN A 191 -15.33 -20.98 30.96
CA ASN A 191 -16.59 -20.89 31.70
C ASN A 191 -17.07 -19.44 31.97
N VAL A 192 -16.43 -18.44 31.33
CA VAL A 192 -16.77 -17.02 31.49
C VAL A 192 -17.05 -16.40 30.14
N VAL A 193 -18.23 -15.80 29.97
CA VAL A 193 -18.55 -14.94 28.85
C VAL A 193 -17.83 -13.61 29.05
N PRO A 194 -16.94 -13.17 28.15
CA PRO A 194 -16.21 -11.91 28.31
C PRO A 194 -17.14 -10.70 28.20
N GLY A 195 -16.92 -9.70 29.04
CA GLY A 195 -17.62 -8.42 28.96
C GLY A 195 -17.05 -7.47 27.91
N VAL A 196 -15.86 -7.76 27.38
CA VAL A 196 -15.19 -6.94 26.34
C VAL A 196 -14.49 -7.85 25.34
N VAL A 197 -14.71 -7.57 24.06
CA VAL A 197 -13.98 -8.22 22.98
C VAL A 197 -13.50 -7.16 21.98
N SER A 198 -12.40 -7.44 21.31
CA SER A 198 -11.87 -6.50 20.31
C SER A 198 -11.22 -7.21 19.14
N VAL A 199 -11.16 -6.52 18.00
CA VAL A 199 -10.41 -6.92 16.82
C VAL A 199 -9.53 -5.78 16.35
N ASP A 200 -8.27 -6.10 16.05
CA ASP A 200 -7.37 -5.18 15.37
C ASP A 200 -7.48 -5.42 13.86
N LEU A 201 -7.56 -4.30 13.14
CA LEU A 201 -7.75 -4.26 11.70
C LEU A 201 -6.53 -3.59 11.05
N ASP A 202 -5.93 -4.23 10.04
CA ASP A 202 -5.04 -3.55 9.11
C ASP A 202 -5.90 -2.73 8.13
N GLY A 203 -5.97 -1.44 8.39
CA GLY A 203 -6.66 -0.48 7.54
C GLY A 203 -5.70 0.15 6.54
N ARG A 204 -6.15 0.32 5.29
CA ARG A 204 -5.40 1.00 4.22
C ARG A 204 -6.28 2.07 3.58
N LEU A 205 -5.81 3.32 3.68
CA LEU A 205 -6.46 4.49 3.10
C LEU A 205 -6.00 4.74 1.68
N LEU A 206 -6.90 5.13 0.82
CA LEU A 206 -6.54 5.68 -0.48
C LEU A 206 -5.70 6.97 -0.33
N PRO A 207 -4.87 7.31 -1.32
CA PRO A 207 -4.07 8.52 -1.29
C PRO A 207 -4.91 9.76 -0.96
N ASN A 208 -4.34 10.65 -0.13
CA ASN A 208 -4.94 11.91 0.27
C ASN A 208 -6.26 11.81 1.08
N MET A 209 -6.61 10.63 1.60
CA MET A 209 -7.75 10.46 2.50
C MET A 209 -7.35 10.56 3.96
N ALA A 210 -8.17 11.23 4.76
CA ALA A 210 -7.98 11.30 6.21
C ALA A 210 -8.43 10.01 6.92
N PRO A 211 -7.81 9.64 8.05
CA PRO A 211 -8.21 8.48 8.85
C PRO A 211 -9.69 8.48 9.25
N ASP A 212 -10.27 9.65 9.55
CA ASP A 212 -11.67 9.79 9.93
C ASP A 212 -12.63 9.30 8.84
N ARG A 213 -12.21 9.35 7.59
CA ARG A 213 -12.99 8.81 6.49
C ARG A 213 -13.12 7.29 6.59
N LEU A 214 -12.03 6.58 6.86
CA LEU A 214 -12.05 5.13 7.05
C LEU A 214 -12.86 4.74 8.29
N ILE A 215 -12.70 5.50 9.38
CA ILE A 215 -13.46 5.26 10.62
C ILE A 215 -14.96 5.41 10.35
N SER A 216 -15.39 6.46 9.65
CA SER A 216 -16.80 6.67 9.32
C SER A 216 -17.38 5.57 8.41
N GLU A 217 -16.59 5.12 7.43
CA GLU A 217 -16.98 4.02 6.54
C GLU A 217 -17.11 2.69 7.30
N LEU A 218 -16.16 2.42 8.20
CA LEU A 218 -16.18 1.23 9.04
C LEU A 218 -17.31 1.25 10.06
N ALA A 219 -17.64 2.42 10.62
CA ALA A 219 -18.74 2.58 11.60
C ALA A 219 -20.09 2.13 11.04
N VAL A 220 -20.34 2.35 9.74
CA VAL A 220 -21.56 1.87 9.07
C VAL A 220 -21.66 0.33 9.10
N ILE A 221 -20.53 -0.35 9.05
CA ILE A 221 -20.43 -1.81 9.06
C ILE A 221 -20.44 -2.33 10.51
N ALA A 222 -19.70 -1.68 11.39
CA ALA A 222 -19.51 -2.10 12.76
C ALA A 222 -20.77 -1.92 13.64
N GLY A 223 -21.63 -0.96 13.27
CA GLY A 223 -22.84 -0.65 14.03
C GLY A 223 -22.60 0.29 15.21
N LYS A 224 -23.70 0.69 15.87
CA LYS A 224 -23.70 1.73 16.91
C LYS A 224 -23.03 1.33 18.23
N ASP A 225 -22.96 0.02 18.49
CA ASP A 225 -22.42 -0.51 19.76
C ASP A 225 -20.89 -0.71 19.68
N ALA A 226 -20.30 -0.45 18.52
CA ALA A 226 -18.87 -0.53 18.30
C ALA A 226 -18.14 0.76 18.74
N THR A 227 -17.06 0.59 19.48
CA THR A 227 -16.09 1.66 19.71
C THR A 227 -14.92 1.45 18.77
N ILE A 228 -14.67 2.40 17.86
CA ILE A 228 -13.56 2.35 16.92
C ILE A 228 -12.48 3.31 17.38
N SER A 229 -11.26 2.82 17.54
CA SER A 229 -10.11 3.62 17.92
C SER A 229 -8.96 3.40 16.94
N ARG A 230 -8.16 4.44 16.70
CA ARG A 230 -6.95 4.34 15.91
C ARG A 230 -5.84 3.75 16.77
N LEU A 231 -5.17 2.73 16.25
CA LEU A 231 -3.95 2.20 16.84
C LEU A 231 -2.79 3.04 16.30
N VAL A 232 -2.35 4.00 17.11
CA VAL A 232 -1.10 4.71 16.83
C VAL A 232 0.04 3.82 17.34
N ARG A 233 0.92 3.35 16.48
CA ARG A 233 2.19 2.81 16.94
C ARG A 233 2.94 3.96 17.59
N HIS A 234 3.06 3.93 18.91
CA HIS A 234 4.04 4.77 19.58
C HIS A 234 5.40 4.25 19.16
N SER A 235 6.07 4.98 18.29
CA SER A 235 7.49 4.73 18.06
C SER A 235 8.22 4.98 19.39
N LYS A 236 9.29 4.26 19.65
CA LYS A 236 10.17 4.53 20.81
C LYS A 236 10.79 5.94 20.72
N TRP A 237 10.71 6.56 19.58
CA TRP A 237 11.13 7.95 19.32
C TRP A 237 9.92 8.86 19.43
N PRO A 238 9.89 9.80 20.38
CA PRO A 238 8.83 10.78 20.44
C PRO A 238 8.88 11.60 19.16
N PHE A 239 7.79 11.53 18.40
CA PHE A 239 7.61 12.39 17.25
C PHE A 239 7.35 13.81 17.75
N THR A 240 8.40 14.55 18.06
CA THR A 240 8.34 15.97 18.40
C THR A 240 8.23 16.78 17.10
N GLY A 241 7.18 16.54 16.35
CA GLY A 241 6.93 17.21 15.07
C GLY A 241 6.01 18.40 15.19
N GLU A 242 6.17 19.25 16.22
CA GLU A 242 5.78 20.65 16.13
C GLU A 242 6.89 21.45 15.44
N ARG A 243 7.09 21.26 14.17
CA ARG A 243 7.71 22.27 13.34
C ARG A 243 6.61 23.15 12.76
N SER A 244 6.28 24.20 13.51
CA SER A 244 5.58 25.38 13.06
C SER A 244 6.27 25.91 11.80
N GLY A 245 5.61 25.88 10.67
CA GLY A 245 6.12 26.51 9.46
C GLY A 245 5.68 25.79 8.21
N ARG A 246 4.52 26.19 7.71
CA ARG A 246 4.07 26.10 6.30
C ARG A 246 4.86 25.14 5.39
N HIS A 247 4.66 23.85 5.56
CA HIS A 247 5.07 22.86 4.58
C HIS A 247 3.84 22.07 4.14
N PRO A 248 3.56 21.95 2.82
CA PRO A 248 2.41 21.22 2.29
C PRO A 248 2.46 19.71 2.57
N CYS A 249 3.36 19.24 3.39
CA CYS A 249 3.64 17.83 3.67
C CYS A 249 3.14 17.30 5.00
N ALA A 250 2.29 18.02 5.71
CA ALA A 250 1.65 17.50 6.92
C ALA A 250 0.86 16.19 6.70
N HIS A 251 0.61 15.79 5.44
CA HIS A 251 -0.11 14.57 5.10
C HIS A 251 0.76 13.37 4.68
N ALA A 252 2.08 13.55 4.58
CA ALA A 252 2.99 12.48 4.14
C ALA A 252 3.40 11.50 5.26
N HIS A 253 3.12 11.82 6.52
CA HIS A 253 3.62 11.07 7.67
C HIS A 253 2.88 9.77 8.02
N ALA A 254 1.84 9.42 7.29
CA ALA A 254 1.10 8.18 7.52
C ALA A 254 1.39 7.11 6.47
N CYS A 255 2.41 7.29 5.65
CA CYS A 255 2.72 6.29 4.63
C CYS A 255 3.51 5.14 5.18
N GLY A 256 2.96 3.97 4.96
CA GLY A 256 3.52 2.72 5.39
C GLY A 256 4.88 2.36 4.80
N ASP A 257 5.51 3.19 4.01
CA ASP A 257 6.71 2.84 3.26
C ASP A 257 7.87 3.78 3.56
N GLY A 258 9.01 3.20 3.92
CA GLY A 258 10.24 3.88 4.30
C GLY A 258 10.75 4.90 3.27
N TRP A 259 10.34 4.76 2.02
CA TRP A 259 10.78 5.64 0.94
C TRP A 259 10.23 7.05 0.99
N LYS A 260 9.04 7.27 1.53
CA LYS A 260 8.52 8.64 1.72
C LYS A 260 9.24 9.38 2.83
N ALA A 261 9.85 8.65 3.76
CA ALA A 261 10.71 9.23 4.76
C ALA A 261 12.07 9.65 4.18
N ILE A 262 12.53 9.01 3.11
CA ILE A 262 13.85 9.28 2.48
C ILE A 262 13.78 10.45 1.49
N CYS A 263 12.61 10.75 0.91
CA CYS A 263 12.49 11.84 -0.05
C CYS A 263 11.94 13.10 0.59
N PRO A 264 12.56 14.25 0.37
CA PRO A 264 11.96 15.55 0.70
C PRO A 264 10.59 15.69 0.01
N PRO A 265 9.68 16.46 0.60
CA PRO A 265 8.27 16.51 0.21
C PRO A 265 7.96 16.97 -1.23
N TRP A 266 8.89 17.50 -1.93
CA TRP A 266 8.77 18.01 -3.31
C TRP A 266 9.32 17.10 -4.40
N HIS A 267 9.85 15.93 -4.06
CA HIS A 267 10.45 15.06 -5.07
C HIS A 267 9.51 13.93 -5.45
N PRO A 268 9.29 13.68 -6.73
CA PRO A 268 8.50 12.53 -7.18
C PRO A 268 9.22 11.25 -6.75
N ASN A 269 8.67 10.64 -5.72
CA ASN A 269 9.05 9.29 -5.33
C ASN A 269 8.33 8.33 -6.28
N LEU A 270 9.06 7.83 -7.25
CA LEU A 270 8.53 6.89 -8.22
C LEU A 270 8.86 5.47 -7.78
N ARG A 271 7.85 4.63 -7.66
CA ARG A 271 8.07 3.21 -7.54
C ARG A 271 8.05 2.59 -8.92
N PHE A 272 9.21 2.21 -9.35
CA PHE A 272 9.41 1.67 -10.68
C PHE A 272 10.57 0.69 -10.67
N LEU A 273 10.24 -0.57 -10.53
CA LEU A 273 11.18 -1.66 -10.71
C LEU A 273 10.60 -2.63 -11.76
N PRO A 274 10.80 -2.35 -13.05
CA PRO A 274 10.09 -3.04 -14.11
C PRO A 274 10.50 -4.51 -14.18
N MET A 275 9.49 -5.38 -14.20
CA MET A 275 9.66 -6.82 -14.41
C MET A 275 8.76 -7.29 -15.54
N LEU A 276 9.31 -8.02 -16.48
CA LEU A 276 8.55 -8.72 -17.50
C LEU A 276 8.03 -10.04 -16.91
N LEU A 277 6.85 -9.98 -16.30
CA LEU A 277 6.26 -11.17 -15.68
C LEU A 277 5.69 -12.12 -16.72
N PRO A 278 5.84 -13.45 -16.55
CA PRO A 278 5.15 -14.43 -17.35
C PRO A 278 3.63 -14.25 -17.25
N SER A 279 2.94 -14.42 -18.37
CA SER A 279 1.46 -14.27 -18.41
C SER A 279 0.71 -15.32 -17.57
N THR A 280 1.38 -16.42 -17.25
CA THR A 280 0.86 -17.52 -16.43
C THR A 280 1.08 -17.30 -14.92
N LEU A 281 1.87 -16.28 -14.53
CA LEU A 281 2.16 -16.03 -13.14
C LEU A 281 1.06 -15.18 -12.52
N ASP A 282 0.37 -15.69 -11.51
CA ASP A 282 -0.46 -14.89 -10.61
C ASP A 282 0.46 -14.22 -9.57
N PHE A 283 0.87 -12.99 -9.86
CA PHE A 283 1.77 -12.22 -9.00
C PHE A 283 1.19 -12.03 -7.59
N ALA A 284 -0.12 -11.83 -7.48
CA ALA A 284 -0.77 -11.62 -6.19
C ALA A 284 -0.77 -12.88 -5.31
N ALA A 285 -0.71 -14.07 -5.93
CA ALA A 285 -0.63 -15.33 -5.20
C ALA A 285 0.78 -15.68 -4.72
N VAL A 286 1.81 -15.15 -5.39
CA VAL A 286 3.22 -15.47 -5.05
C VAL A 286 3.85 -14.50 -4.08
N ILE A 287 3.47 -13.22 -4.12
CA ILE A 287 4.06 -12.19 -3.23
C ILE A 287 3.73 -12.50 -1.77
N HIS A 288 4.75 -12.51 -0.92
CA HIS A 288 4.65 -12.94 0.49
C HIS A 288 4.07 -14.35 0.69
N GLY A 289 3.98 -15.13 -0.38
CA GLY A 289 3.53 -16.51 -0.33
C GLY A 289 4.66 -17.50 0.01
N PRO A 290 4.34 -18.75 0.37
CA PRO A 290 5.35 -19.76 0.71
C PRO A 290 6.24 -20.15 -0.48
N ASP A 291 5.81 -19.83 -1.71
CA ASP A 291 6.53 -20.10 -2.97
C ASP A 291 6.87 -18.79 -3.69
N GLU A 292 7.31 -17.80 -2.94
CA GLU A 292 7.73 -16.50 -3.50
C GLU A 292 8.93 -16.66 -4.42
N ARG A 293 8.73 -16.29 -5.69
CA ARG A 293 9.75 -16.45 -6.74
C ARG A 293 9.62 -15.38 -7.80
N ALA A 294 10.73 -15.10 -8.50
CA ALA A 294 10.75 -14.24 -9.67
C ALA A 294 11.40 -15.01 -10.84
N ALA A 295 10.88 -14.81 -12.05
CA ALA A 295 11.50 -15.36 -13.25
C ALA A 295 12.85 -14.66 -13.52
N VAL A 296 13.87 -15.43 -13.90
CA VAL A 296 15.21 -14.88 -14.21
C VAL A 296 15.13 -13.83 -15.33
N ASP A 297 14.34 -14.11 -16.38
CA ASP A 297 14.14 -13.16 -17.47
C ASP A 297 13.48 -11.85 -17.03
N ALA A 298 12.60 -11.90 -16.01
CA ALA A 298 11.99 -10.71 -15.44
C ALA A 298 13.03 -9.85 -14.69
N ILE A 299 13.96 -10.49 -14.00
CA ILE A 299 15.07 -9.81 -13.30
C ILE A 299 16.03 -9.19 -14.33
N ASN A 300 16.42 -9.93 -15.38
CA ASN A 300 17.28 -9.44 -16.44
C ASN A 300 16.65 -8.24 -17.17
N PHE A 301 15.38 -8.34 -17.51
CA PHE A 301 14.61 -7.22 -18.09
C PHE A 301 14.64 -5.98 -17.20
N GLY A 302 14.41 -6.17 -15.89
CA GLY A 302 14.43 -5.08 -14.92
C GLY A 302 15.80 -4.43 -14.77
N ALA A 303 16.87 -5.22 -14.73
CA ALA A 303 18.23 -4.74 -14.69
C ALA A 303 18.57 -3.90 -15.94
N ASP A 304 18.19 -4.36 -17.13
CA ASP A 304 18.37 -3.61 -18.37
C ASP A 304 17.57 -2.31 -18.40
N ALA A 305 16.34 -2.33 -17.90
CA ALA A 305 15.50 -1.14 -17.84
C ALA A 305 16.07 -0.07 -16.90
N VAL A 306 16.53 -0.46 -15.70
CA VAL A 306 17.19 0.44 -14.75
C VAL A 306 18.51 0.96 -15.34
N TYR A 307 19.31 0.10 -15.96
CA TYR A 307 20.53 0.51 -16.63
C TYR A 307 20.29 1.57 -17.72
N ARG A 308 19.28 1.38 -18.59
CA ARG A 308 18.88 2.37 -19.61
C ARG A 308 18.41 3.68 -19.01
N LEU A 309 17.75 3.61 -17.86
CA LEU A 309 17.35 4.81 -17.13
C LEU A 309 18.61 5.60 -16.69
N LEU A 310 19.60 4.92 -16.11
CA LEU A 310 20.87 5.54 -15.72
C LEU A 310 21.60 6.17 -16.91
N GLN A 311 21.59 5.50 -18.08
CA GLN A 311 22.20 6.05 -19.31
C GLN A 311 21.53 7.34 -19.79
N ARG A 312 20.22 7.49 -19.55
CA ARG A 312 19.41 8.62 -20.03
C ARG A 312 19.25 9.72 -19.01
N TYR A 313 19.54 9.44 -17.74
CA TYR A 313 19.39 10.41 -16.67
C TYR A 313 20.26 11.65 -16.92
N GLY A 314 19.60 12.82 -16.95
CA GLY A 314 20.25 14.11 -17.20
C GLY A 314 20.62 14.41 -18.64
N ARG A 315 20.34 13.51 -19.59
CA ARG A 315 20.39 13.85 -21.02
C ARG A 315 19.07 14.52 -21.38
N THR A 316 19.16 15.79 -21.80
CA THR A 316 18.02 16.48 -22.44
C THR A 316 17.67 15.74 -23.73
N PRO A 317 16.36 15.50 -24.03
CA PRO A 317 15.98 14.86 -25.29
C PRO A 317 16.40 15.71 -26.48
#